data_56ad5e41ff3ca657a164d0da38298c62
#
_entry.id   56ad5e41ff3ca657a164d0da38298c62
#
_cell.length_a   1.000
_cell.length_b   1.000
_cell.length_c   1.000
_cell.angle_alpha   90.00
_cell.angle_beta   90.00
_cell.angle_gamma   90.00
#
_symmetry.space_group_name_H-M   'P 1'
#
loop_
_entity.id
_entity.type
_entity.pdbx_description
1 polymer ?
#
loop_
_entity_poly.entity_id
_entity_poly.type
_entity_poly.pdbx_seq_one_letter_code
_entity_poly.pdbx_strand_id
1 'polypeptide(L)'
;MTSAGDAAIRWADTWQRCWESGEVEPIVELYADDAVFSGHPFREVYRGRDGVRTYVAGAFGDESDVRAWFGEPIAFGDRAAVQWWAALREAGEEVTLVGTSVLRFDGDGLVAEQHDAWHVNPGRREPPAG
;
A
#
# COMPACT_ATOMS: atom_id res chain seq x y z
N MET A 1 18.92 -8.37 11.46
CA MET A 1 18.57 -7.34 10.48
C MET A 1 17.62 -7.93 9.44
N THR A 2 16.49 -7.29 9.21
CA THR A 2 15.49 -7.75 8.25
C THR A 2 15.89 -7.30 6.85
N SER A 3 15.92 -8.23 5.89
CA SER A 3 16.19 -7.88 4.50
C SER A 3 15.02 -7.10 3.90
N ALA A 4 15.30 -6.29 2.86
CA ALA A 4 14.25 -5.56 2.16
C ALA A 4 13.25 -6.52 1.51
N GLY A 5 13.72 -7.68 1.02
CA GLY A 5 12.83 -8.68 0.45
C GLY A 5 11.83 -9.21 1.47
N ASP A 6 12.30 -9.59 2.66
CA ASP A 6 11.43 -10.09 3.73
C ASP A 6 10.50 -8.99 4.24
N ALA A 7 11.02 -7.77 4.40
CA ALA A 7 10.20 -6.63 4.83
C ALA A 7 9.10 -6.32 3.82
N ALA A 8 9.41 -6.40 2.53
CA ALA A 8 8.44 -6.13 1.47
C ALA A 8 7.36 -7.22 1.40
N ILE A 9 7.71 -8.47 1.63
CA ILE A 9 6.73 -9.56 1.70
C ILE A 9 5.76 -9.31 2.85
N ARG A 10 6.28 -8.95 4.03
CA ARG A 10 5.44 -8.62 5.19
C ARG A 10 4.54 -7.42 4.88
N TRP A 11 5.08 -6.39 4.25
CA TRP A 11 4.33 -5.21 3.84
C TRP A 11 3.17 -5.59 2.89
N ALA A 12 3.48 -6.37 1.85
CA ALA A 12 2.49 -6.77 0.86
C ALA A 12 1.38 -7.64 1.47
N ASP A 13 1.76 -8.63 2.29
CA ASP A 13 0.79 -9.52 2.94
C ASP A 13 -0.12 -8.74 3.90
N THR A 14 0.45 -7.82 4.67
CA THR A 14 -0.32 -7.01 5.62
C THR A 14 -1.27 -6.08 4.88
N TRP A 15 -0.79 -5.38 3.85
CA TRP A 15 -1.62 -4.49 3.06
C TRP A 15 -2.76 -5.22 2.38
N GLN A 16 -2.48 -6.39 1.78
CA GLN A 16 -3.52 -7.16 1.11
C GLN A 16 -4.63 -7.55 2.09
N ARG A 17 -4.25 -8.11 3.22
CA ARG A 17 -5.21 -8.54 4.24
C ARG A 17 -5.99 -7.37 4.82
N CYS A 18 -5.30 -6.30 5.19
CA CYS A 18 -5.92 -5.18 5.89
C CYS A 18 -6.70 -4.25 4.97
N TRP A 19 -6.31 -4.14 3.71
CA TRP A 19 -7.11 -3.40 2.74
C TRP A 19 -8.49 -4.07 2.58
N GLU A 20 -8.51 -5.40 2.54
CA GLU A 20 -9.77 -6.14 2.43
C GLU A 20 -10.59 -6.08 3.72
N SER A 21 -9.95 -6.12 4.89
CA SER A 21 -10.66 -6.11 6.18
C SER A 21 -10.99 -4.72 6.70
N GLY A 22 -10.30 -3.69 6.22
CA GLY A 22 -10.47 -2.33 6.71
C GLY A 22 -9.69 -2.02 7.98
N GLU A 23 -8.76 -2.90 8.40
CA GLU A 23 -7.95 -2.68 9.59
C GLU A 23 -6.80 -1.71 9.30
N VAL A 24 -6.69 -0.64 10.09
CA VAL A 24 -5.69 0.41 9.89
C VAL A 24 -4.41 0.16 10.68
N GLU A 25 -4.51 -0.20 11.95
CA GLU A 25 -3.35 -0.25 12.85
C GLU A 25 -2.25 -1.23 12.44
N PRO A 26 -2.56 -2.45 11.96
CA PRO A 26 -1.49 -3.34 11.51
C PRO A 26 -0.68 -2.76 10.34
N ILE A 27 -1.32 -1.94 9.49
CA ILE A 27 -0.60 -1.25 8.42
C ILE A 27 0.33 -0.20 9.00
N VAL A 28 -0.17 0.63 9.93
CA VAL A 28 0.64 1.69 10.56
C VAL A 28 1.89 1.12 11.22
N GLU A 29 1.79 -0.06 11.81
CA GLU A 29 2.92 -0.72 12.47
C GLU A 29 4.06 -1.10 11.52
N LEU A 30 3.81 -1.11 10.21
CA LEU A 30 4.83 -1.39 9.20
C LEU A 30 5.79 -0.22 8.99
N TYR A 31 5.46 0.97 9.48
CA TYR A 31 6.13 2.22 9.13
C TYR A 31 7.00 2.74 10.27
N ALA A 32 8.13 3.35 9.89
CA ALA A 32 9.02 4.01 10.84
C ALA A 32 8.35 5.26 11.41
N ASP A 33 8.81 5.70 12.59
CA ASP A 33 8.26 6.88 13.25
C ASP A 33 8.36 8.14 12.40
N ASP A 34 9.37 8.22 11.53
CA ASP A 34 9.65 9.36 10.66
C ASP A 34 9.38 9.03 9.18
N ALA A 35 8.52 8.06 8.91
CA ALA A 35 8.22 7.64 7.55
C ALA A 35 7.69 8.78 6.68
N VAL A 36 8.00 8.71 5.38
CA VAL A 36 7.48 9.63 4.37
C VAL A 36 6.60 8.83 3.44
N PHE A 37 5.34 9.19 3.32
CA PHE A 37 4.35 8.46 2.54
C PHE A 37 3.78 9.37 1.46
N SER A 38 4.07 9.03 0.19
CA SER A 38 3.49 9.68 -0.97
C SER A 38 2.56 8.68 -1.67
N GLY A 39 1.26 8.82 -1.43
CA GLY A 39 0.26 7.90 -1.99
C GLY A 39 -0.08 8.21 -3.44
N HIS A 40 0.40 9.31 -3.98
CA HIS A 40 0.21 9.70 -5.38
C HIS A 40 1.18 10.83 -5.71
N PRO A 41 1.81 10.82 -6.92
CA PRO A 41 2.84 11.81 -7.26
C PRO A 41 2.38 13.27 -7.21
N PHE A 42 1.10 13.51 -7.40
CA PHE A 42 0.55 14.87 -7.47
C PHE A 42 -0.26 15.26 -6.25
N ARG A 43 -0.19 14.48 -5.17
CA ARG A 43 -0.94 14.74 -3.96
C ARG A 43 0.01 15.04 -2.80
N GLU A 44 -0.58 15.48 -1.71
CA GLU A 44 0.12 15.81 -0.46
C GLU A 44 0.90 14.61 0.07
N VAL A 45 2.07 14.87 0.64
CA VAL A 45 2.90 13.89 1.32
C VAL A 45 2.49 13.82 2.79
N TYR A 46 2.38 12.61 3.32
CA TYR A 46 2.05 12.36 4.72
C TYR A 46 3.30 11.90 5.46
N ARG A 47 3.46 12.35 6.70
CA ARG A 47 4.68 12.11 7.47
C ARG A 47 4.39 11.43 8.79
N GLY A 48 5.26 10.49 9.17
CA GLY A 48 5.20 9.76 10.41
C GLY A 48 4.06 8.77 10.46
N ARG A 49 3.98 8.01 11.54
CA ARG A 49 2.90 7.04 11.73
C ARG A 49 1.54 7.69 11.78
N ASP A 50 1.43 8.86 12.42
CA ASP A 50 0.15 9.58 12.46
C ASP A 50 -0.30 10.03 11.08
N GLY A 51 0.64 10.46 10.23
CA GLY A 51 0.33 10.81 8.85
C GLY A 51 -0.14 9.60 8.05
N VAL A 52 0.54 8.47 8.18
CA VAL A 52 0.13 7.21 7.54
C VAL A 52 -1.25 6.80 8.01
N ARG A 53 -1.50 6.87 9.32
CA ARG A 53 -2.82 6.53 9.89
C ARG A 53 -3.93 7.40 9.30
N THR A 54 -3.68 8.69 9.20
CA THR A 54 -4.65 9.64 8.63
C THR A 54 -4.96 9.29 7.18
N TYR A 55 -3.93 9.00 6.39
CA TYR A 55 -4.09 8.65 4.99
C TYR A 55 -4.89 7.35 4.82
N VAL A 56 -4.47 6.30 5.52
CA VAL A 56 -5.08 4.97 5.38
C VAL A 56 -6.53 4.98 5.89
N ALA A 57 -6.78 5.58 7.05
CA ALA A 57 -8.13 5.68 7.60
C ALA A 57 -9.06 6.45 6.67
N GLY A 58 -8.56 7.54 6.07
CA GLY A 58 -9.34 8.33 5.11
C GLY A 58 -9.70 7.53 3.87
N ALA A 59 -8.73 6.81 3.30
CA ALA A 59 -8.97 5.97 2.13
C ALA A 59 -9.98 4.86 2.45
N PHE A 60 -9.77 4.15 3.55
CA PHE A 60 -10.63 3.03 3.92
C PHE A 60 -12.05 3.48 4.28
N GLY A 61 -12.21 4.71 4.76
CA GLY A 61 -13.52 5.25 5.09
C GLY A 61 -14.44 5.44 3.89
N ASP A 62 -13.86 5.62 2.71
CA ASP A 62 -14.61 5.83 1.47
C ASP A 62 -14.76 4.55 0.64
N GLU A 63 -14.16 3.44 1.08
CA GLU A 63 -14.08 2.21 0.31
C GLU A 63 -14.87 1.07 0.95
N SER A 64 -15.42 0.19 0.11
CA SER A 64 -16.10 -1.03 0.56
C SER A 64 -15.91 -2.13 -0.48
N ASP A 65 -16.24 -3.37 -0.09
CA ASP A 65 -16.17 -4.54 -0.95
C ASP A 65 -14.80 -4.69 -1.64
N VAL A 66 -13.73 -4.55 -0.88
CA VAL A 66 -12.37 -4.54 -1.41
C VAL A 66 -11.85 -5.96 -1.63
N ARG A 67 -11.32 -6.19 -2.83
CA ARG A 67 -10.47 -7.34 -3.14
C ARG A 67 -9.13 -6.80 -3.59
N ALA A 68 -8.06 -7.32 -3.01
CA ALA A 68 -6.71 -6.83 -3.31
C ALA A 68 -5.79 -7.99 -3.64
N TRP A 69 -4.90 -7.78 -4.59
CA TRP A 69 -3.89 -8.75 -5.00
C TRP A 69 -2.55 -8.02 -5.04
N PHE A 70 -1.59 -8.48 -4.25
CA PHE A 70 -0.24 -7.91 -4.25
C PHE A 70 0.71 -8.91 -4.88
N GLY A 71 1.51 -8.43 -5.81
CA GLY A 71 2.49 -9.25 -6.51
C GLY A 71 3.70 -9.56 -5.65
N GLU A 72 4.56 -10.42 -6.17
CA GLU A 72 5.83 -10.75 -5.51
C GLU A 72 6.75 -9.54 -5.57
N PRO A 73 7.31 -9.10 -4.43
CA PRO A 73 8.20 -7.95 -4.41
C PRO A 73 9.50 -8.19 -5.19
N ILE A 74 10.00 -7.12 -5.78
CA ILE A 74 11.33 -7.07 -6.39
C ILE A 74 12.19 -6.21 -5.47
N ALA A 75 13.25 -6.76 -4.90
CA ALA A 75 14.06 -6.05 -3.92
C ALA A 75 15.51 -5.90 -4.37
N PHE A 76 16.09 -4.75 -4.06
CA PHE A 76 17.50 -4.47 -4.30
C PHE A 76 18.01 -3.51 -3.22
N GLY A 77 19.05 -3.92 -2.49
CA GLY A 77 19.57 -3.12 -1.39
C GLY A 77 18.52 -2.96 -0.30
N ASP A 78 18.24 -1.74 0.11
CA ASP A 78 17.21 -1.41 1.09
C ASP A 78 15.87 -1.04 0.46
N ARG A 79 15.70 -1.28 -0.82
CA ARG A 79 14.52 -0.90 -1.58
C ARG A 79 13.77 -2.09 -2.14
N ALA A 80 12.47 -1.90 -2.36
CA ALA A 80 11.65 -2.87 -3.04
C ALA A 80 10.57 -2.18 -3.87
N ALA A 81 10.13 -2.87 -4.92
CA ALA A 81 8.97 -2.45 -5.70
C ALA A 81 7.94 -3.57 -5.63
N VAL A 82 6.68 -3.20 -5.46
CA VAL A 82 5.57 -4.15 -5.38
C VAL A 82 4.45 -3.65 -6.26
N GLN A 83 4.02 -4.49 -7.19
CA GLN A 83 2.84 -4.19 -8.02
C GLN A 83 1.61 -4.71 -7.31
N TRP A 84 0.51 -3.96 -7.42
CA TRP A 84 -0.73 -4.35 -6.76
C TRP A 84 -1.94 -3.98 -7.61
N TRP A 85 -3.03 -4.64 -7.29
CA TRP A 85 -4.31 -4.53 -7.98
C TRP A 85 -5.40 -4.53 -6.93
N ALA A 86 -6.35 -3.62 -7.01
CA ALA A 86 -7.46 -3.62 -6.07
C ALA A 86 -8.77 -3.30 -6.80
N ALA A 87 -9.78 -4.10 -6.56
CA ALA A 87 -11.14 -3.87 -7.04
C ALA A 87 -11.99 -3.54 -5.84
N LEU A 88 -12.71 -2.43 -5.89
CA LEU A 88 -13.44 -1.95 -4.73
C LEU A 88 -14.61 -1.05 -5.13
N ARG A 89 -15.38 -0.66 -4.13
CA ARG A 89 -16.42 0.35 -4.29
C ARG A 89 -15.96 1.59 -3.55
N GLU A 90 -15.90 2.72 -4.26
CA GLU A 90 -15.51 4.00 -3.68
C GLU A 90 -16.65 4.97 -3.84
N ALA A 91 -17.15 5.52 -2.73
CA ALA A 91 -18.31 6.43 -2.73
C ALA A 91 -19.50 5.86 -3.52
N GLY A 92 -19.71 4.55 -3.44
CA GLY A 92 -20.81 3.86 -4.11
C GLY A 92 -20.55 3.46 -5.55
N GLU A 93 -19.38 3.78 -6.10
CA GLU A 93 -19.01 3.47 -7.49
C GLU A 93 -18.00 2.32 -7.54
N GLU A 94 -18.21 1.37 -8.46
CA GLU A 94 -17.26 0.28 -8.70
C GLU A 94 -16.05 0.81 -9.45
N VAL A 95 -14.86 0.57 -8.90
CA VAL A 95 -13.60 1.00 -9.53
C VAL A 95 -12.54 -0.07 -9.37
N THR A 96 -11.54 -0.03 -10.22
CA THR A 96 -10.35 -0.87 -10.11
C THR A 96 -9.13 0.04 -10.10
N LEU A 97 -8.25 -0.18 -9.14
CA LEU A 97 -6.98 0.54 -9.00
C LEU A 97 -5.85 -0.41 -9.35
N VAL A 98 -4.88 0.07 -10.12
CA VAL A 98 -3.69 -0.70 -10.45
C VAL A 98 -2.48 0.18 -10.24
N GLY A 99 -1.53 -0.28 -9.48
CA GLY A 99 -0.38 0.56 -9.18
C GLY A 99 0.86 -0.19 -8.78
N THR A 100 1.87 0.61 -8.44
CA THR A 100 3.16 0.13 -7.97
C THR A 100 3.57 1.01 -6.80
N SER A 101 4.06 0.37 -5.75
CA SER A 101 4.66 1.06 -4.61
C SER A 101 6.16 0.83 -4.63
N VAL A 102 6.93 1.89 -4.49
CA VAL A 102 8.37 1.82 -4.31
C VAL A 102 8.67 2.15 -2.85
N LEU A 103 9.36 1.23 -2.18
CA LEU A 103 9.59 1.27 -0.74
C LEU A 103 11.08 1.36 -0.43
N ARG A 104 11.42 2.11 0.61
CA ARG A 104 12.73 2.05 1.23
C ARG A 104 12.54 1.68 2.69
N PHE A 105 13.32 0.73 3.16
CA PHE A 105 13.23 0.21 4.53
C PHE A 105 14.41 0.67 5.37
N ASP A 106 14.17 0.85 6.66
CA ASP A 106 15.26 1.12 7.62
C ASP A 106 15.89 -0.20 8.08
N GLY A 107 16.86 -0.12 8.99
CA GLY A 107 17.58 -1.29 9.49
C GLY A 107 16.70 -2.28 10.26
N ASP A 108 15.57 -1.84 10.77
CA ASP A 108 14.61 -2.68 11.50
C ASP A 108 13.56 -3.30 10.59
N GLY A 109 13.62 -3.03 9.29
CA GLY A 109 12.65 -3.53 8.32
C GLY A 109 11.35 -2.74 8.29
N LEU A 110 11.35 -1.54 8.85
CA LEU A 110 10.18 -0.65 8.79
C LEU A 110 10.28 0.25 7.56
N VAL A 111 9.14 0.62 7.00
CA VAL A 111 9.10 1.50 5.83
C VAL A 111 9.53 2.90 6.24
N ALA A 112 10.62 3.38 5.64
CA ALA A 112 11.10 4.75 5.83
C ALA A 112 10.54 5.69 4.77
N GLU A 113 10.34 5.19 3.55
CA GLU A 113 9.73 5.95 2.46
C GLU A 113 8.86 5.05 1.62
N GLN A 114 7.73 5.58 1.17
CA GLN A 114 6.85 4.90 0.23
C GLN A 114 6.38 5.90 -0.81
N HIS A 115 6.53 5.53 -2.07
CA HIS A 115 6.07 6.33 -3.21
C HIS A 115 5.19 5.45 -4.09
N ASP A 116 3.93 5.84 -4.22
CA ASP A 116 2.95 5.11 -5.03
C ASP A 116 2.67 5.84 -6.32
N ALA A 117 2.46 5.08 -7.39
CA ALA A 117 1.91 5.59 -8.63
C ALA A 117 0.84 4.61 -9.09
N TRP A 118 -0.35 5.09 -9.42
CA TRP A 118 -1.47 4.22 -9.74
C TRP A 118 -2.46 4.87 -10.68
N HIS A 119 -3.28 4.01 -11.27
CA HIS A 119 -4.33 4.38 -12.20
C HIS A 119 -5.67 3.88 -11.70
N VAL A 120 -6.74 4.58 -12.04
CA VAL A 120 -8.10 4.20 -11.72
C VAL A 120 -8.84 3.88 -13.00
N ASN A 121 -9.58 2.79 -13.02
CA ASN A 121 -10.44 2.42 -14.13
C ASN A 121 -11.87 2.21 -13.62
N PRO A 122 -12.88 2.77 -14.28
CA PRO A 122 -14.27 2.50 -13.88
C PRO A 122 -14.61 1.01 -14.02
N GLY A 123 -15.45 0.52 -13.10
CA GLY A 123 -15.87 -0.87 -13.10
C GLY A 123 -14.92 -1.76 -12.31
N ARG A 124 -15.40 -2.94 -11.99
CA ARG A 124 -14.65 -3.91 -11.20
C ARG A 124 -14.05 -4.96 -12.12
N ARG A 125 -12.73 -5.11 -12.06
CA ARG A 125 -12.00 -6.12 -12.84
C ARG A 125 -11.02 -6.86 -11.96
N GLU A 126 -10.92 -8.18 -12.17
CA GLU A 126 -9.86 -8.97 -11.54
C GLU A 126 -8.58 -8.88 -12.37
N PRO A 127 -7.40 -9.11 -11.74
CA PRO A 127 -6.14 -9.11 -12.48
C PRO A 127 -6.17 -10.17 -13.58
N PRO A 128 -5.47 -9.95 -14.70
CA PRO A 128 -5.35 -10.98 -15.73
C PRO A 128 -4.72 -12.24 -15.16
N ALA A 129 -5.20 -13.39 -15.62
CA ALA A 129 -4.62 -14.68 -15.26
C ALA A 129 -3.26 -14.84 -15.96
N GLY A 130 -2.27 -15.34 -15.24
CA GLY A 130 -0.97 -15.63 -15.84
C GLY A 130 0.23 -15.21 -15.08
#